data_229cf507978b3e26b03cd6157ed9332a
#
_entry.id   229cf507978b3e26b03cd6157ed9332a
#
_cell.length_a   1.000
_cell.length_b   1.000
_cell.length_c   1.000
_cell.angle_alpha   90.00
_cell.angle_beta   90.00
_cell.angle_gamma   90.00
#
_symmetry.space_group_name_H-M   'P 1'
#
loop_
_entity.id
_entity.type
_entity.pdbx_description
1 polymer ?
#
loop_
_entity_poly.entity_id
_entity_poly.type
_entity_poly.pdbx_seq_one_letter_code
_entity_poly.pdbx_strand_id
1 'polypeptide(L)'
;VALIRARLPGRPALVPDTPLELADAVGIELDDWQAEYLECEAPRRLLNASRQSGKSTVAALDGLHDALSVPGSLVLIIAPSERQSLETFRKVGEFYNRLGHSVPADSERKLGMELLNGSRIEGLPGSEKTIRGFSAPRRVIMDEASRIEDETFTAVLPMLAIGGGAMDLLSTPAGKRGFFYNAAESAIAEWERWTIPATEVPRITPEFLAEQRHLMGERWFLQEFMCEFLDTDDAVFATDLIENASGYEVAATGGFEW
;
A
#
# COMPACT_ATOMS: atom_id res chain seq x y z
N VAL A 1 0.18 20.70 23.40
CA VAL A 1 0.72 20.41 24.75
C VAL A 1 0.83 18.90 24.85
N ALA A 2 2.02 18.36 24.54
CA ALA A 2 2.33 16.95 24.61
C ALA A 2 2.15 16.45 26.06
N LEU A 3 1.18 15.62 26.31
CA LEU A 3 1.04 14.86 27.56
C LEU A 3 2.01 13.67 27.50
N ILE A 4 3.26 13.91 27.91
CA ILE A 4 4.14 12.81 28.33
C ILE A 4 3.54 12.25 29.62
N ARG A 5 2.65 11.26 29.47
CA ARG A 5 2.18 10.46 30.62
C ARG A 5 3.24 9.43 30.93
N ALA A 6 3.99 9.63 31.99
CA ALA A 6 4.91 8.65 32.55
C ALA A 6 4.16 7.30 32.71
N ARG A 7 4.71 6.23 32.11
CA ARG A 7 4.21 4.85 32.27
C ARG A 7 4.34 4.45 33.73
N LEU A 8 3.21 4.32 34.42
CA LEU A 8 3.15 3.61 35.68
C LEU A 8 3.16 2.10 35.38
N PRO A 9 3.99 1.30 36.03
CA PRO A 9 3.98 -0.15 35.84
C PRO A 9 2.62 -0.72 36.27
N GLY A 10 1.94 -1.39 35.33
CA GLY A 10 0.68 -2.10 35.56
C GLY A 10 -0.60 -1.47 34.97
N ARG A 11 -0.53 -0.34 34.26
CA ARG A 11 -1.68 0.13 33.47
C ARG A 11 -1.54 -0.36 32.03
N PRO A 12 -2.62 -0.93 31.40
CA PRO A 12 -2.59 -1.18 29.96
C PRO A 12 -2.29 0.16 29.23
N ALA A 13 -1.40 0.13 28.25
CA ALA A 13 -1.13 1.28 27.42
C ALA A 13 -2.45 1.69 26.74
N LEU A 14 -2.77 2.97 26.70
CA LEU A 14 -3.95 3.48 25.97
C LEU A 14 -3.77 3.15 24.49
N VAL A 15 -4.82 2.67 23.85
CA VAL A 15 -4.86 2.60 22.38
C VAL A 15 -4.82 4.03 21.88
N PRO A 16 -3.90 4.39 20.95
CA PRO A 16 -3.88 5.72 20.32
C PRO A 16 -5.18 5.98 19.55
N ASP A 17 -5.68 7.19 19.59
CA ASP A 17 -6.95 7.56 18.93
C ASP A 17 -6.79 7.69 17.41
N THR A 18 -5.57 7.98 16.94
CA THR A 18 -5.25 8.16 15.51
C THR A 18 -3.99 7.39 15.10
N PRO A 19 -3.80 7.09 13.80
CA PRO A 19 -2.55 6.53 13.30
C PRO A 19 -1.32 7.42 13.56
N LEU A 20 -1.49 8.75 13.61
CA LEU A 20 -0.42 9.69 13.92
C LEU A 20 0.02 9.58 15.39
N GLU A 21 -0.94 9.50 16.31
CA GLU A 21 -0.63 9.24 17.72
C GLU A 21 0.03 7.89 17.93
N LEU A 22 -0.34 6.88 17.13
CA LEU A 22 0.34 5.59 17.14
C LEU A 22 1.79 5.74 16.68
N ALA A 23 2.06 6.47 15.60
CA ALA A 23 3.42 6.72 15.11
C ALA A 23 4.28 7.41 16.18
N ASP A 24 3.75 8.46 16.84
CA ASP A 24 4.44 9.14 17.94
C ASP A 24 4.69 8.18 19.13
N ALA A 25 3.68 7.41 19.54
CA ALA A 25 3.78 6.47 20.66
C ALA A 25 4.82 5.37 20.44
N VAL A 26 5.05 4.96 19.18
CA VAL A 26 6.08 3.97 18.84
C VAL A 26 7.42 4.59 18.41
N GLY A 27 7.53 5.93 18.46
CA GLY A 27 8.75 6.67 18.18
C GLY A 27 9.13 6.70 16.70
N ILE A 28 8.14 6.78 15.81
CA ILE A 28 8.33 6.99 14.37
C ILE A 28 8.14 8.46 14.05
N GLU A 29 9.18 9.07 13.52
CA GLU A 29 9.12 10.40 12.92
C GLU A 29 8.63 10.28 11.49
N LEU A 30 7.49 10.90 11.20
CA LEU A 30 6.83 10.83 9.90
C LEU A 30 7.30 11.99 9.01
N ASP A 31 7.49 11.69 7.72
CA ASP A 31 7.56 12.72 6.69
C ASP A 31 6.17 13.36 6.49
N ASP A 32 6.10 14.60 5.97
CA ASP A 32 4.84 15.31 5.78
C ASP A 32 3.82 14.50 4.96
N TRP A 33 4.23 13.86 3.88
CA TRP A 33 3.37 13.03 3.04
C TRP A 33 2.87 11.76 3.78
N GLN A 34 3.67 11.23 4.72
CA GLN A 34 3.26 10.07 5.53
C GLN A 34 2.16 10.45 6.52
N ALA A 35 2.29 11.63 7.11
CA ALA A 35 1.26 12.18 7.99
C ALA A 35 -0.04 12.42 7.22
N GLU A 36 0.02 13.09 6.06
CA GLU A 36 -1.12 13.33 5.18
C GLU A 36 -1.81 12.02 4.75
N TYR A 37 -1.02 11.02 4.34
CA TYR A 37 -1.55 9.70 3.98
C TYR A 37 -2.29 9.02 5.14
N LEU A 38 -1.74 9.06 6.35
CA LEU A 38 -2.32 8.43 7.55
C LEU A 38 -3.55 9.17 8.07
N GLU A 39 -3.67 10.47 7.81
CA GLU A 39 -4.87 11.28 8.13
C GLU A 39 -6.01 11.07 7.13
N CYS A 40 -5.72 10.55 5.95
CA CYS A 40 -6.73 10.37 4.91
C CYS A 40 -7.68 9.21 5.23
N GLU A 41 -8.97 9.50 5.31
CA GLU A 41 -10.04 8.53 5.57
C GLU A 41 -10.66 7.95 4.28
N ALA A 42 -10.14 8.27 3.10
CA ALA A 42 -10.67 7.75 1.84
C ALA A 42 -10.64 6.21 1.83
N PRO A 43 -11.72 5.55 1.41
CA PRO A 43 -11.80 4.09 1.41
C PRO A 43 -10.92 3.43 0.33
N ARG A 44 -10.40 4.20 -0.60
CA ARG A 44 -9.51 3.74 -1.69
C ARG A 44 -8.32 4.68 -1.78
N ARG A 45 -7.16 4.18 -1.41
CA ARG A 45 -5.91 4.95 -1.41
C ARG A 45 -4.85 4.26 -2.26
N LEU A 46 -4.16 5.03 -3.09
CA LEU A 46 -3.08 4.57 -3.93
C LEU A 46 -1.82 5.38 -3.66
N LEU A 47 -0.77 4.70 -3.26
CA LEU A 47 0.54 5.28 -2.99
C LEU A 47 1.56 4.75 -4.00
N ASN A 48 1.81 5.53 -5.05
CA ASN A 48 2.91 5.35 -5.97
C ASN A 48 4.14 6.06 -5.39
N ALA A 49 5.04 5.32 -4.76
CA ALA A 49 6.16 5.93 -4.06
C ALA A 49 7.47 5.18 -4.28
N SER A 50 8.56 5.93 -4.30
CA SER A 50 9.90 5.42 -4.58
C SER A 50 10.34 4.32 -3.61
N ARG A 51 11.39 3.61 -3.98
CA ARG A 51 12.08 2.71 -3.05
C ARG A 51 12.58 3.49 -1.83
N GLN A 52 12.59 2.84 -0.67
CA GLN A 52 13.07 3.39 0.60
C GLN A 52 12.30 4.64 1.10
N SER A 53 11.15 4.98 0.51
CA SER A 53 10.31 6.09 0.96
C SER A 53 9.61 5.83 2.31
N GLY A 54 9.42 4.58 2.70
CA GLY A 54 8.72 4.24 3.94
C GLY A 54 7.28 3.73 3.74
N LYS A 55 6.90 3.34 2.52
CA LYS A 55 5.57 2.75 2.19
C LYS A 55 5.08 1.72 3.20
N SER A 56 5.88 0.67 3.42
CA SER A 56 5.50 -0.41 4.36
C SER A 56 5.45 0.05 5.81
N THR A 57 5.99 1.23 6.16
CA THR A 57 5.88 1.82 7.50
C THR A 57 4.48 2.38 7.71
N VAL A 58 3.97 3.19 6.78
CA VAL A 58 2.61 3.70 6.88
C VAL A 58 1.57 2.58 6.78
N ALA A 59 1.81 1.57 5.93
CA ALA A 59 0.98 0.37 5.84
C ALA A 59 0.87 -0.37 7.18
N ALA A 60 1.99 -0.57 7.86
CA ALA A 60 2.04 -1.26 9.16
C ALA A 60 1.37 -0.44 10.28
N LEU A 61 1.55 0.89 10.28
CA LEU A 61 0.90 1.79 11.25
C LEU A 61 -0.63 1.76 11.10
N ASP A 62 -1.11 1.90 9.88
CA ASP A 62 -2.55 1.88 9.56
C ASP A 62 -3.21 0.54 9.90
N GLY A 63 -2.60 -0.56 9.47
CA GLY A 63 -3.11 -1.89 9.76
C GLY A 63 -3.14 -2.21 11.26
N LEU A 64 -2.11 -1.81 11.99
CA LEU A 64 -2.06 -1.98 13.43
C LEU A 64 -3.09 -1.09 14.13
N HIS A 65 -3.20 0.18 13.73
CA HIS A 65 -4.17 1.10 14.31
C HIS A 65 -5.62 0.59 14.14
N ASP A 66 -6.00 0.14 12.95
CA ASP A 66 -7.33 -0.44 12.71
C ASP A 66 -7.59 -1.65 13.63
N ALA A 67 -6.61 -2.54 13.79
CA ALA A 67 -6.76 -3.72 14.65
C ALA A 67 -6.87 -3.38 16.15
N LEU A 68 -6.19 -2.33 16.60
CA LEU A 68 -6.22 -1.90 17.99
C LEU A 68 -7.48 -1.12 18.33
N SER A 69 -7.91 -0.21 17.44
CA SER A 69 -8.98 0.76 17.69
C SER A 69 -10.38 0.22 17.37
N VAL A 70 -10.50 -0.75 16.45
CA VAL A 70 -11.80 -1.31 16.02
C VAL A 70 -11.90 -2.78 16.39
N PRO A 71 -12.57 -3.14 17.51
CA PRO A 71 -12.72 -4.52 17.95
C PRO A 71 -13.37 -5.42 16.88
N GLY A 72 -12.83 -6.65 16.75
CA GLY A 72 -13.31 -7.63 15.77
C GLY A 72 -12.91 -7.35 14.32
N SER A 73 -12.04 -6.38 14.08
CA SER A 73 -11.59 -6.04 12.73
C SER A 73 -10.68 -7.12 12.13
N LEU A 74 -10.73 -7.26 10.81
CA LEU A 74 -9.81 -8.07 10.03
C LEU A 74 -8.99 -7.16 9.11
N VAL A 75 -7.68 -7.20 9.27
CA VAL A 75 -6.72 -6.51 8.40
C VAL A 75 -5.95 -7.54 7.59
N LEU A 76 -5.93 -7.42 6.27
CA LEU A 76 -5.17 -8.27 5.37
C LEU A 76 -4.00 -7.48 4.79
N ILE A 77 -2.78 -8.01 4.92
CA ILE A 77 -1.56 -7.48 4.31
C ILE A 77 -1.13 -8.47 3.22
N ILE A 78 -1.28 -8.06 1.97
CA ILE A 78 -1.02 -8.89 0.79
C ILE A 78 0.22 -8.34 0.08
N ALA A 79 1.17 -9.22 -0.26
CA ALA A 79 2.35 -8.86 -1.04
C ALA A 79 2.67 -9.97 -2.05
N PRO A 80 3.44 -9.73 -3.12
CA PRO A 80 3.69 -10.72 -4.18
C PRO A 80 4.22 -12.07 -3.68
N SER A 81 4.94 -12.08 -2.56
CA SER A 81 5.51 -13.29 -1.97
C SER A 81 5.35 -13.32 -0.46
N GLU A 82 5.38 -14.53 0.14
CA GLU A 82 5.38 -14.73 1.60
C GLU A 82 6.48 -13.93 2.30
N ARG A 83 7.67 -13.86 1.69
CA ARG A 83 8.79 -13.10 2.24
C ARG A 83 8.48 -11.61 2.36
N GLN A 84 7.86 -11.03 1.33
CA GLN A 84 7.51 -9.60 1.34
C GLN A 84 6.37 -9.32 2.33
N SER A 85 5.34 -10.16 2.38
CA SER A 85 4.29 -10.07 3.41
C SER A 85 4.89 -10.12 4.82
N LEU A 86 5.89 -11.01 5.03
CA LEU A 86 6.58 -11.14 6.31
C LEU A 86 7.34 -9.86 6.70
N GLU A 87 7.98 -9.17 5.75
CA GLU A 87 8.71 -7.94 6.05
C GLU A 87 7.77 -6.82 6.52
N THR A 88 6.62 -6.66 5.89
CA THR A 88 5.61 -5.67 6.32
C THR A 88 4.96 -6.09 7.63
N PHE A 89 4.64 -7.38 7.81
CA PHE A 89 4.08 -7.90 9.05
C PHE A 89 5.05 -7.79 10.24
N ARG A 90 6.36 -7.93 10.03
CA ARG A 90 7.38 -7.70 11.08
C ARG A 90 7.34 -6.29 11.62
N LYS A 91 7.10 -5.28 10.77
CA LYS A 91 6.93 -3.89 11.23
C LYS A 91 5.70 -3.75 12.12
N VAL A 92 4.59 -4.42 11.77
CA VAL A 92 3.41 -4.48 12.64
C VAL A 92 3.80 -5.02 14.03
N GLY A 93 4.48 -6.15 14.08
CA GLY A 93 4.96 -6.76 15.34
C GLY A 93 5.92 -5.85 16.10
N GLU A 94 6.84 -5.18 15.41
CA GLU A 94 7.77 -4.21 16.02
C GLU A 94 7.02 -3.04 16.66
N PHE A 95 6.06 -2.44 15.96
CA PHE A 95 5.27 -1.31 16.47
C PHE A 95 4.37 -1.75 17.63
N TYR A 96 3.74 -2.93 17.51
CA TYR A 96 2.95 -3.51 18.57
C TYR A 96 3.78 -3.74 19.87
N ASN A 97 5.01 -4.25 19.73
CA ASN A 97 5.95 -4.42 20.85
C ASN A 97 6.37 -3.08 21.46
N ARG A 98 6.70 -2.07 20.62
CA ARG A 98 7.07 -0.73 21.09
C ARG A 98 5.92 -0.03 21.81
N LEU A 99 4.70 -0.23 21.36
CA LEU A 99 3.49 0.28 22.03
C LEU A 99 3.27 -0.36 23.41
N GLY A 100 3.85 -1.54 23.66
CA GLY A 100 3.75 -2.26 24.93
C GLY A 100 2.43 -3.01 25.08
N HIS A 101 1.93 -3.56 23.97
CA HIS A 101 0.80 -4.49 23.95
C HIS A 101 -0.49 -3.88 24.56
N SER A 102 -0.88 -2.70 24.11
CA SER A 102 -2.05 -1.96 24.64
C SER A 102 -3.35 -2.78 24.58
N VAL A 103 -3.52 -3.61 23.55
CA VAL A 103 -4.48 -4.71 23.48
C VAL A 103 -3.65 -6.00 23.45
N PRO A 104 -3.73 -6.89 24.45
CA PRO A 104 -2.92 -8.11 24.45
C PRO A 104 -3.22 -9.02 23.27
N ALA A 105 -2.20 -9.73 22.77
CA ALA A 105 -2.40 -10.77 21.78
C ALA A 105 -2.99 -12.02 22.44
N ASP A 106 -3.96 -12.65 21.75
CA ASP A 106 -4.47 -13.98 22.07
C ASP A 106 -3.58 -15.05 21.43
N SER A 107 -3.18 -14.82 20.19
CA SER A 107 -2.19 -15.65 19.49
C SER A 107 -1.32 -14.85 18.55
N GLU A 108 -0.07 -15.27 18.41
CA GLU A 108 0.90 -14.75 17.45
C GLU A 108 1.47 -15.89 16.62
N ARG A 109 1.47 -15.69 15.29
CA ARG A 109 1.99 -16.63 14.29
C ARG A 109 3.00 -15.91 13.41
N LYS A 110 3.74 -16.62 12.58
CA LYS A 110 4.75 -16.05 11.68
C LYS A 110 4.19 -14.90 10.80
N LEU A 111 2.96 -15.02 10.33
CA LEU A 111 2.26 -14.09 9.44
C LEU A 111 0.87 -13.72 9.95
N GLY A 112 0.59 -13.86 11.22
CA GLY A 112 -0.72 -13.57 11.78
C GLY A 112 -0.65 -13.18 13.25
N MET A 113 -1.56 -12.30 13.65
CA MET A 113 -1.75 -11.87 15.02
C MET A 113 -3.25 -11.81 15.31
N GLU A 114 -3.67 -12.40 16.40
CA GLU A 114 -5.02 -12.28 16.94
C GLU A 114 -4.96 -11.54 18.28
N LEU A 115 -5.81 -10.53 18.43
CA LEU A 115 -5.85 -9.70 19.60
C LEU A 115 -7.05 -10.07 20.50
N LEU A 116 -6.94 -9.86 21.82
CA LEU A 116 -8.04 -10.13 22.75
C LEU A 116 -9.32 -9.30 22.51
N ASN A 117 -9.23 -8.21 21.74
CA ASN A 117 -10.42 -7.49 21.29
C ASN A 117 -11.15 -8.18 20.11
N GLY A 118 -10.69 -9.37 19.69
CA GLY A 118 -11.22 -10.15 18.58
C GLY A 118 -10.71 -9.75 17.21
N SER A 119 -9.83 -8.75 17.12
CA SER A 119 -9.25 -8.31 15.84
C SER A 119 -8.13 -9.24 15.39
N ARG A 120 -7.93 -9.31 14.06
CA ARG A 120 -6.90 -10.12 13.43
C ARG A 120 -6.16 -9.34 12.36
N ILE A 121 -4.84 -9.55 12.30
CA ILE A 121 -3.97 -9.07 11.21
C ILE A 121 -3.36 -10.30 10.56
N GLU A 122 -3.51 -10.45 9.25
CA GLU A 122 -3.02 -11.60 8.49
C GLU A 122 -2.14 -11.12 7.34
N GLY A 123 -0.90 -11.62 7.29
CA GLY A 123 0.01 -11.44 6.16
C GLY A 123 -0.14 -12.59 5.16
N LEU A 124 -0.38 -12.29 3.90
CA LEU A 124 -0.71 -13.28 2.88
C LEU A 124 0.17 -13.11 1.64
N PRO A 125 0.64 -14.21 1.02
CA PRO A 125 1.18 -14.14 -0.33
C PRO A 125 0.06 -13.86 -1.33
N GLY A 126 0.35 -13.04 -2.33
CA GLY A 126 -0.59 -12.60 -3.36
C GLY A 126 -0.99 -13.75 -4.30
N SER A 127 -1.79 -14.69 -3.81
CA SER A 127 -2.40 -15.73 -4.63
C SER A 127 -3.90 -15.81 -4.34
N GLU A 128 -4.70 -15.92 -5.40
CA GLU A 128 -6.15 -16.04 -5.32
C GLU A 128 -6.61 -17.13 -4.32
N LYS A 129 -5.94 -18.28 -4.31
CA LYS A 129 -6.27 -19.42 -3.43
C LYS A 129 -6.15 -19.08 -1.95
N THR A 130 -5.18 -18.24 -1.59
CA THR A 130 -4.91 -17.88 -0.20
C THR A 130 -5.94 -16.88 0.31
N ILE A 131 -6.48 -16.04 -0.56
CA ILE A 131 -7.34 -14.91 -0.22
C ILE A 131 -8.80 -15.31 -0.06
N ARG A 132 -9.31 -16.25 -0.86
CA ARG A 132 -10.73 -16.66 -0.89
C ARG A 132 -11.31 -17.20 0.44
N GLY A 133 -10.46 -17.47 1.43
CA GLY A 133 -10.88 -17.93 2.76
C GLY A 133 -11.31 -16.82 3.72
N PHE A 134 -11.13 -15.55 3.36
CA PHE A 134 -11.43 -14.40 4.20
C PHE A 134 -12.71 -13.70 3.76
N SER A 135 -13.37 -13.01 4.69
CA SER A 135 -14.62 -12.29 4.43
C SER A 135 -14.67 -10.98 5.21
N ALA A 136 -15.24 -9.96 4.58
CA ALA A 136 -15.50 -8.64 5.16
C ALA A 136 -14.29 -8.02 5.90
N PRO A 137 -13.09 -7.94 5.28
CA PRO A 137 -11.98 -7.24 5.91
C PRO A 137 -12.32 -5.76 6.09
N ARG A 138 -11.89 -5.20 7.23
CA ARG A 138 -11.96 -3.76 7.46
C ARG A 138 -10.98 -3.02 6.56
N ARG A 139 -9.80 -3.62 6.36
CA ARG A 139 -8.75 -3.06 5.49
C ARG A 139 -8.01 -4.16 4.75
N VAL A 140 -7.77 -3.90 3.49
CA VAL A 140 -6.83 -4.68 2.66
C VAL A 140 -5.69 -3.77 2.23
N ILE A 141 -4.49 -4.14 2.60
CA ILE A 141 -3.25 -3.46 2.23
C ILE A 141 -2.52 -4.34 1.22
N MET A 142 -2.35 -3.85 -0.01
CA MET A 142 -1.57 -4.51 -1.05
C MET A 142 -0.21 -3.82 -1.16
N ASP A 143 0.81 -4.41 -0.54
CA ASP A 143 2.19 -3.91 -0.59
C ASP A 143 2.91 -4.48 -1.81
N GLU A 144 3.69 -3.67 -2.52
CA GLU A 144 4.27 -3.96 -3.84
C GLU A 144 3.18 -4.34 -4.88
N ALA A 145 2.06 -3.62 -4.86
CA ALA A 145 0.83 -3.89 -5.61
C ALA A 145 1.06 -4.03 -7.13
N SER A 146 1.99 -3.27 -7.73
CA SER A 146 2.32 -3.35 -9.15
C SER A 146 2.88 -4.71 -9.59
N ARG A 147 3.27 -5.57 -8.64
CA ARG A 147 3.84 -6.90 -8.86
C ARG A 147 2.91 -8.03 -8.42
N ILE A 148 1.71 -7.70 -7.95
CA ILE A 148 0.65 -8.66 -7.63
C ILE A 148 -0.16 -8.94 -8.90
N GLU A 149 -0.59 -10.19 -9.09
CA GLU A 149 -1.41 -10.60 -10.23
C GLU A 149 -2.81 -9.97 -10.19
N ASP A 150 -3.36 -9.61 -11.36
CA ASP A 150 -4.68 -8.97 -11.49
C ASP A 150 -5.81 -9.86 -10.93
N GLU A 151 -5.67 -11.18 -11.01
CA GLU A 151 -6.60 -12.16 -10.45
C GLU A 151 -6.71 -12.04 -8.92
N THR A 152 -5.60 -11.75 -8.25
CA THR A 152 -5.57 -11.53 -6.80
C THR A 152 -6.34 -10.26 -6.43
N PHE A 153 -6.12 -9.17 -7.15
CA PHE A 153 -6.87 -7.92 -6.95
C PHE A 153 -8.37 -8.14 -7.18
N THR A 154 -8.73 -8.80 -8.28
CA THR A 154 -10.13 -9.11 -8.62
C THR A 154 -10.81 -9.97 -7.54
N ALA A 155 -10.08 -10.93 -6.93
CA ALA A 155 -10.61 -11.78 -5.86
C ALA A 155 -10.87 -11.03 -4.55
N VAL A 156 -10.19 -9.90 -4.31
CA VAL A 156 -10.37 -9.07 -3.10
C VAL A 156 -11.60 -8.17 -3.18
N LEU A 157 -11.93 -7.66 -4.37
CA LEU A 157 -13.01 -6.66 -4.53
C LEU A 157 -14.36 -7.09 -3.92
N PRO A 158 -14.85 -8.33 -4.12
CA PRO A 158 -16.12 -8.77 -3.53
C PRO A 158 -16.10 -8.80 -1.99
N MET A 159 -14.95 -9.02 -1.37
CA MET A 159 -14.83 -9.07 0.10
C MET A 159 -15.07 -7.69 0.72
N LEU A 160 -14.65 -6.62 0.04
CA LEU A 160 -14.83 -5.24 0.48
C LEU A 160 -16.27 -4.76 0.35
N ALA A 161 -17.02 -5.31 -0.62
CA ALA A 161 -18.41 -4.92 -0.87
C ALA A 161 -19.34 -5.24 0.31
N ILE A 162 -19.06 -6.30 1.07
CA ILE A 162 -19.92 -6.75 2.20
C ILE A 162 -19.68 -5.89 3.45
N GLY A 163 -18.43 -5.53 3.72
CA GLY A 163 -18.03 -4.83 4.95
C GLY A 163 -17.77 -3.33 4.80
N GLY A 164 -17.83 -2.77 3.60
CA GLY A 164 -17.43 -1.38 3.35
C GLY A 164 -15.95 -1.13 3.68
N GLY A 165 -15.10 -2.14 3.58
CA GLY A 165 -13.70 -2.07 3.97
C GLY A 165 -12.86 -1.15 3.07
N ALA A 166 -11.77 -0.62 3.64
CA ALA A 166 -10.78 0.18 2.92
C ALA A 166 -9.80 -0.69 2.12
N MET A 167 -9.24 -0.13 1.05
CA MET A 167 -8.18 -0.74 0.26
C MET A 167 -7.06 0.26 0.02
N ASP A 168 -5.86 -0.17 0.32
CA ASP A 168 -4.62 0.57 0.12
C ASP A 168 -3.73 -0.18 -0.88
N LEU A 169 -3.38 0.48 -1.97
CA LEU A 169 -2.42 -0.01 -2.96
C LEU A 169 -1.12 0.77 -2.82
N LEU A 170 -0.04 0.09 -2.47
CA LEU A 170 1.28 0.72 -2.29
C LEU A 170 2.30 0.03 -3.17
N SER A 171 3.01 0.79 -4.01
CA SER A 171 4.07 0.22 -4.85
C SER A 171 5.02 1.28 -5.42
N THR A 172 6.16 0.83 -5.96
CA THR A 172 6.81 1.49 -7.09
C THR A 172 6.15 1.03 -8.38
N PRO A 173 6.21 1.78 -9.49
CA PRO A 173 5.68 1.35 -10.78
C PRO A 173 6.33 0.06 -11.29
N ALA A 174 5.61 -0.70 -12.13
CA ALA A 174 6.14 -1.86 -12.83
C ALA A 174 5.60 -1.94 -14.27
N GLY A 175 5.81 -0.86 -15.01
CA GLY A 175 5.31 -0.69 -16.37
C GLY A 175 3.87 -0.17 -16.44
N LYS A 176 3.44 0.22 -17.65
CA LYS A 176 2.08 0.71 -17.95
C LYS A 176 1.12 -0.48 -18.13
N ARG A 177 0.92 -1.27 -17.07
CA ARG A 177 0.05 -2.46 -17.11
C ARG A 177 -0.46 -2.85 -15.73
N GLY A 178 -1.53 -3.65 -15.72
CA GLY A 178 -2.12 -4.26 -14.52
C GLY A 178 -2.96 -3.29 -13.71
N PHE A 179 -3.61 -3.82 -12.69
CA PHE A 179 -4.58 -3.06 -11.88
C PHE A 179 -3.98 -1.84 -11.17
N PHE A 180 -2.70 -1.89 -10.78
CA PHE A 180 -2.06 -0.76 -10.09
C PHE A 180 -1.89 0.43 -11.02
N TYR A 181 -1.41 0.21 -12.26
CA TYR A 181 -1.33 1.25 -13.28
C TYR A 181 -2.73 1.78 -13.64
N ASN A 182 -3.68 0.86 -13.89
CA ASN A 182 -5.05 1.25 -14.21
C ASN A 182 -5.69 2.09 -13.09
N ALA A 183 -5.46 1.76 -11.82
CA ALA A 183 -5.95 2.53 -10.68
C ALA A 183 -5.24 3.89 -10.55
N ALA A 184 -3.94 3.97 -10.91
CA ALA A 184 -3.17 5.21 -10.88
C ALA A 184 -3.66 6.21 -11.94
N GLU A 185 -3.94 5.74 -13.16
CA GLU A 185 -4.31 6.58 -14.31
C GLU A 185 -5.82 6.75 -14.51
N SER A 186 -6.65 5.95 -13.82
CA SER A 186 -8.10 5.95 -14.03
C SER A 186 -8.74 7.26 -13.58
N ALA A 187 -9.45 7.91 -14.51
CA ALA A 187 -10.30 9.06 -14.20
C ALA A 187 -11.65 8.66 -13.52
N ILE A 188 -12.00 7.37 -13.52
CA ILE A 188 -13.32 6.87 -13.12
C ILE A 188 -13.32 6.40 -11.65
N ALA A 189 -12.20 5.93 -11.14
CA ALA A 189 -12.13 5.37 -9.79
C ALA A 189 -11.93 6.47 -8.75
N GLU A 190 -12.69 6.39 -7.67
CA GLU A 190 -12.58 7.24 -6.49
C GLU A 190 -11.36 6.85 -5.64
N TRP A 191 -10.18 6.97 -6.23
CA TRP A 191 -8.91 6.76 -5.55
C TRP A 191 -8.32 8.09 -5.08
N GLU A 192 -7.97 8.17 -3.81
CA GLU A 192 -7.04 9.20 -3.34
C GLU A 192 -5.63 8.74 -3.67
N ARG A 193 -4.82 9.61 -4.30
CA ARG A 193 -3.54 9.23 -4.92
C ARG A 193 -2.40 10.10 -4.45
N TRP A 194 -1.30 9.45 -4.10
CA TRP A 194 -0.02 10.08 -3.81
C TRP A 194 1.04 9.56 -4.77
N THR A 195 1.85 10.46 -5.31
CA THR A 195 3.07 10.11 -6.04
C THR A 195 4.23 10.75 -5.34
N ILE A 196 5.11 9.91 -4.76
CA ILE A 196 6.22 10.34 -3.89
C ILE A 196 7.54 9.90 -4.52
N PRO A 197 8.13 10.73 -5.40
CA PRO A 197 9.46 10.48 -5.94
C PRO A 197 10.52 10.57 -4.84
N ALA A 198 11.67 9.95 -5.05
CA ALA A 198 12.75 9.93 -4.07
C ALA A 198 13.30 11.31 -3.71
N THR A 199 13.09 12.31 -4.58
CA THR A 199 13.43 13.72 -4.32
C THR A 199 12.61 14.37 -3.22
N GLU A 200 11.44 13.79 -2.90
CA GLU A 200 10.55 14.25 -1.81
C GLU A 200 10.77 13.48 -0.51
N VAL A 201 11.73 12.55 -0.49
CA VAL A 201 12.06 11.75 0.69
C VAL A 201 13.30 12.37 1.37
N PRO A 202 13.17 13.03 2.54
CA PRO A 202 14.27 13.77 3.16
C PRO A 202 15.53 12.96 3.47
N ARG A 203 15.38 11.65 3.66
CA ARG A 203 16.47 10.71 3.96
C ARG A 203 17.30 10.30 2.73
N ILE A 204 16.82 10.60 1.52
CA ILE A 204 17.48 10.25 0.27
C ILE A 204 18.21 11.49 -0.26
N THR A 205 19.55 11.41 -0.30
CA THR A 205 20.35 12.57 -0.71
C THR A 205 20.47 12.70 -2.24
N PRO A 206 20.65 13.92 -2.77
CA PRO A 206 20.88 14.12 -4.20
C PRO A 206 22.11 13.36 -4.74
N GLU A 207 23.15 13.24 -3.94
CA GLU A 207 24.38 12.51 -4.29
C GLU A 207 24.08 11.03 -4.47
N PHE A 208 23.29 10.42 -3.55
CA PHE A 208 22.85 9.04 -3.68
C PHE A 208 22.04 8.83 -4.97
N LEU A 209 21.11 9.75 -5.26
CA LEU A 209 20.28 9.66 -6.48
C LEU A 209 21.13 9.76 -7.75
N ALA A 210 22.13 10.64 -7.78
CA ALA A 210 23.04 10.76 -8.93
C ALA A 210 23.85 9.48 -9.14
N GLU A 211 24.33 8.84 -8.06
CA GLU A 211 25.02 7.56 -8.11
C GLU A 211 24.11 6.44 -8.63
N GLN A 212 22.87 6.32 -8.07
CA GLN A 212 21.93 5.28 -8.50
C GLN A 212 21.55 5.44 -9.98
N ARG A 213 21.34 6.66 -10.45
CA ARG A 213 21.03 6.95 -11.86
C ARG A 213 22.14 6.47 -12.77
N HIS A 214 23.40 6.67 -12.37
CA HIS A 214 24.58 6.20 -13.12
C HIS A 214 24.68 4.67 -13.12
N LEU A 215 24.46 4.03 -11.97
CA LEU A 215 24.63 2.57 -11.81
C LEU A 215 23.55 1.75 -12.49
N MET A 216 22.30 2.15 -12.41
CA MET A 216 21.17 1.36 -12.94
C MET A 216 20.66 1.81 -14.32
N GLY A 217 21.09 2.97 -14.78
CA GLY A 217 20.64 3.61 -16.02
C GLY A 217 19.30 4.32 -15.88
N GLU A 218 19.04 5.21 -16.84
CA GLU A 218 17.94 6.17 -16.80
C GLU A 218 16.58 5.51 -16.58
N ARG A 219 16.25 4.48 -17.36
CA ARG A 219 14.95 3.81 -17.32
C ARG A 219 14.59 3.27 -15.93
N TRP A 220 15.51 2.48 -15.33
CA TRP A 220 15.28 1.92 -14.01
C TRP A 220 15.24 3.00 -12.93
N PHE A 221 16.05 4.06 -13.10
CA PHE A 221 16.05 5.20 -12.20
C PHE A 221 14.68 5.92 -12.21
N LEU A 222 14.13 6.21 -13.38
CA LEU A 222 12.83 6.85 -13.51
C LEU A 222 11.72 6.01 -12.87
N GLN A 223 11.72 4.70 -13.11
CA GLN A 223 10.72 3.81 -12.52
C GLN A 223 10.85 3.67 -11.00
N GLU A 224 12.04 3.34 -10.48
CA GLU A 224 12.21 2.95 -9.08
C GLU A 224 12.37 4.14 -8.12
N PHE A 225 12.89 5.28 -8.63
CA PHE A 225 13.13 6.47 -7.81
C PHE A 225 12.24 7.65 -8.17
N MET A 226 11.84 7.81 -9.44
CA MET A 226 11.01 8.95 -9.86
C MET A 226 9.53 8.59 -9.99
N CYS A 227 9.16 7.33 -9.71
CA CYS A 227 7.78 6.85 -9.73
C CYS A 227 7.08 6.93 -11.10
N GLU A 228 7.86 6.88 -12.19
CA GLU A 228 7.29 6.96 -13.54
C GLU A 228 6.85 5.60 -14.06
N PHE A 229 5.64 5.55 -14.64
CA PHE A 229 5.18 4.39 -15.39
C PHE A 229 5.76 4.41 -16.79
N LEU A 230 6.62 3.45 -17.10
CA LEU A 230 7.30 3.33 -18.38
C LEU A 230 6.73 2.17 -19.19
N ASP A 231 6.79 2.27 -20.52
CA ASP A 231 6.43 1.14 -21.39
C ASP A 231 7.31 -0.09 -21.09
N THR A 232 6.73 -1.27 -21.17
CA THR A 232 7.47 -2.51 -20.95
C THR A 232 8.36 -2.84 -22.16
N ASP A 233 9.51 -3.52 -21.92
CA ASP A 233 10.42 -3.89 -23.01
C ASP A 233 9.80 -4.85 -24.03
N ASP A 234 8.75 -5.58 -23.63
CA ASP A 234 7.99 -6.50 -24.48
C ASP A 234 6.86 -5.83 -25.27
N ALA A 235 6.65 -4.52 -25.11
CA ALA A 235 5.64 -3.81 -25.87
C ALA A 235 6.09 -3.69 -27.35
N VAL A 236 5.37 -4.36 -28.25
CA VAL A 236 5.61 -4.31 -29.70
C VAL A 236 5.38 -2.88 -30.24
N PHE A 237 4.48 -2.14 -29.60
CA PHE A 237 4.21 -0.74 -29.87
C PHE A 237 4.21 0.06 -28.57
N ALA A 238 4.77 1.28 -28.60
CA ALA A 238 4.67 2.20 -27.47
C ALA A 238 3.19 2.52 -27.17
N THR A 239 2.85 2.61 -25.89
CA THR A 239 1.46 2.88 -25.44
C THR A 239 0.91 4.14 -26.09
N ASP A 240 1.70 5.20 -26.21
CA ASP A 240 1.32 6.47 -26.84
C ASP A 240 0.92 6.31 -28.31
N LEU A 241 1.53 5.35 -29.03
CA LEU A 241 1.13 5.05 -30.42
C LEU A 241 -0.25 4.38 -30.49
N ILE A 242 -0.55 3.51 -29.54
CA ILE A 242 -1.84 2.81 -29.44
C ILE A 242 -2.94 3.81 -29.05
N GLU A 243 -2.69 4.66 -28.06
CA GLU A 243 -3.63 5.69 -27.63
C GLU A 243 -3.93 6.70 -28.72
N ASN A 244 -2.90 7.17 -29.43
CA ASN A 244 -3.06 8.06 -30.57
C ASN A 244 -3.82 7.38 -31.73
N ALA A 245 -3.61 6.10 -31.99
CA ALA A 245 -4.32 5.35 -33.02
C ALA A 245 -5.79 5.08 -32.66
N SER A 246 -6.11 4.87 -31.39
CA SER A 246 -7.49 4.64 -30.92
C SER A 246 -8.32 5.92 -30.82
N GLY A 247 -7.69 7.10 -30.80
CA GLY A 247 -8.36 8.40 -30.78
C GLY A 247 -8.82 8.91 -32.16
N TYR A 248 -8.44 8.24 -33.26
CA TYR A 248 -8.93 8.60 -34.57
C TYR A 248 -10.30 7.93 -34.84
N GLU A 249 -11.38 8.74 -34.92
CA GLU A 249 -12.61 8.31 -35.59
C GLU A 249 -12.28 7.97 -37.06
N VAL A 250 -12.27 6.68 -37.36
CA VAL A 250 -12.20 6.25 -38.78
C VAL A 250 -13.51 6.68 -39.42
N ALA A 251 -13.46 7.76 -40.20
CA ALA A 251 -14.60 8.13 -41.05
C ALA A 251 -14.97 6.89 -41.88
N ALA A 252 -16.23 6.48 -41.82
CA ALA A 252 -16.73 5.38 -42.62
C ALA A 252 -16.43 5.69 -44.10
N THR A 253 -15.47 4.97 -44.69
CA THR A 253 -15.23 5.02 -46.12
C THR A 253 -16.51 4.56 -46.80
N GLY A 254 -17.10 5.44 -47.58
CA GLY A 254 -18.37 5.21 -48.29
C GLY A 254 -18.44 3.84 -48.94
N GLY A 255 -19.63 3.24 -48.87
CA GLY A 255 -19.87 1.87 -49.27
C GLY A 255 -19.41 1.58 -50.69
N PHE A 256 -18.80 0.44 -50.89
CA PHE A 256 -18.66 -0.17 -52.19
C PHE A 256 -20.06 -0.62 -52.60
N GLU A 257 -20.66 0.08 -53.58
CA GLU A 257 -21.79 -0.43 -54.36
C GLU A 257 -21.27 -1.51 -55.33
N TRP A 258 -21.86 -2.70 -55.27
CA TRP A 258 -21.66 -3.81 -56.22
C TRP A 258 -22.69 -3.74 -57.34
#